data_abfecfa1975c7a68002361fce3207e94
#
_entry.id   abfecfa1975c7a68002361fce3207e94
#
_cell.length_a   1.000
_cell.length_b   1.000
_cell.length_c   1.000
_cell.angle_alpha   90.00
_cell.angle_beta   90.00
_cell.angle_gamma   90.00
#
_symmetry.space_group_name_H-M   'P 1'
#
loop_
_entity.id
_entity.type
_entity.pdbx_description
1 polymer ?
#
loop_
_entity_poly.entity_id
_entity_poly.type
_entity_poly.pdbx_seq_one_letter_code
_entity_poly.pdbx_strand_id
1 'polypeptide(L)'
;MNTGQTMLTIGALMLLGVSVMMTNRSSLQHGAIINQTEISLYAVSLAQAKIEEASGKAFDTWSSSDTLDMGSAITSLTQLSTTLGKEAGESYTSEHVNNFDDFDDYNYFSGSNPYRLYVAGVDTFRIQSTVFYVDTANPEAAVGTRTWHKRMIVKVWPTVTPWGGANPKPDTVTMSYIYSYFWF
;
A
#
# COMPACT_ATOMS: atom_id res chain seq x y z
N MET A 1 -8.90 5.22 67.27
CA MET A 1 -8.70 4.36 66.08
C MET A 1 -7.41 3.59 66.29
N ASN A 2 -7.43 2.30 66.08
CA ASN A 2 -6.27 1.44 66.33
C ASN A 2 -5.27 1.62 65.18
N THR A 3 -4.01 1.90 65.46
CA THR A 3 -2.96 2.15 64.45
C THR A 3 -2.87 1.05 63.36
N GLY A 4 -3.23 -0.18 63.72
CA GLY A 4 -3.32 -1.30 62.77
C GLY A 4 -4.44 -1.13 61.72
N GLN A 5 -5.59 -0.59 62.10
CA GLN A 5 -6.70 -0.34 61.18
C GLN A 5 -6.37 0.79 60.17
N THR A 6 -5.71 1.84 60.64
CA THR A 6 -5.29 2.93 59.71
C THR A 6 -4.22 2.48 58.72
N MET A 7 -3.25 1.65 59.10
CA MET A 7 -2.27 1.07 58.18
C MET A 7 -2.93 0.15 57.16
N LEU A 8 -3.92 -0.64 57.55
CA LEU A 8 -4.63 -1.55 56.66
C LEU A 8 -5.47 -0.79 55.61
N THR A 9 -6.14 0.29 56.06
CA THR A 9 -6.90 1.15 55.11
C THR A 9 -5.99 1.89 54.12
N ILE A 10 -4.86 2.39 54.58
CA ILE A 10 -3.88 3.05 53.67
C ILE A 10 -3.32 2.04 52.65
N GLY A 11 -2.99 0.81 53.10
CA GLY A 11 -2.54 -0.27 52.24
C GLY A 11 -3.59 -0.66 51.19
N ALA A 12 -4.85 -0.77 51.61
CA ALA A 12 -5.96 -1.08 50.69
C ALA A 12 -6.18 0.04 49.64
N LEU A 13 -6.10 1.31 50.07
CA LEU A 13 -6.23 2.45 49.16
C LEU A 13 -5.06 2.52 48.16
N MET A 14 -3.82 2.22 48.57
CA MET A 14 -2.68 2.14 47.68
C MET A 14 -2.85 1.03 46.63
N LEU A 15 -3.27 -0.16 47.04
CA LEU A 15 -3.55 -1.27 46.12
C LEU A 15 -4.66 -0.93 45.13
N LEU A 16 -5.74 -0.29 45.59
CA LEU A 16 -6.81 0.19 44.74
C LEU A 16 -6.29 1.20 43.70
N GLY A 17 -5.49 2.17 44.13
CA GLY A 17 -4.89 3.18 43.26
C GLY A 17 -3.99 2.57 42.16
N VAL A 18 -3.14 1.62 42.54
CA VAL A 18 -2.29 0.89 41.60
C VAL A 18 -3.14 0.05 40.63
N SER A 19 -4.19 -0.63 41.13
CA SER A 19 -5.10 -1.42 40.29
C SER A 19 -5.80 -0.56 39.23
N VAL A 20 -6.35 0.59 39.62
CA VAL A 20 -6.99 1.54 38.71
C VAL A 20 -6.00 2.06 37.67
N MET A 21 -4.77 2.40 38.09
CA MET A 21 -3.74 2.88 37.20
C MET A 21 -3.32 1.83 36.18
N MET A 22 -3.18 0.56 36.59
CA MET A 22 -2.88 -0.56 35.69
C MET A 22 -4.01 -0.80 34.68
N THR A 23 -5.26 -0.78 35.12
CA THR A 23 -6.43 -0.98 34.25
C THR A 23 -6.53 0.13 33.20
N ASN A 24 -6.36 1.38 33.64
CA ASN A 24 -6.40 2.51 32.72
C ASN A 24 -5.28 2.45 31.66
N ARG A 25 -4.05 2.11 32.08
CA ARG A 25 -2.93 1.91 31.16
C ARG A 25 -3.19 0.78 30.16
N SER A 26 -3.73 -0.33 30.61
CA SER A 26 -4.12 -1.47 29.75
C SER A 26 -5.18 -1.04 28.72
N SER A 27 -6.21 -0.31 29.15
CA SER A 27 -7.27 0.19 28.26
C SER A 27 -6.71 1.11 27.16
N LEU A 28 -5.80 2.02 27.50
CA LEU A 28 -5.14 2.90 26.55
C LEU A 28 -4.28 2.12 25.53
N GLN A 29 -3.56 1.10 26.01
CA GLN A 29 -2.77 0.24 25.12
C GLN A 29 -3.63 -0.56 24.15
N HIS A 30 -4.76 -1.10 24.60
CA HIS A 30 -5.71 -1.79 23.73
C HIS A 30 -6.30 -0.87 22.67
N GLY A 31 -6.67 0.35 23.02
CA GLY A 31 -7.15 1.36 22.06
C GLY A 31 -6.12 1.67 20.99
N ALA A 32 -4.84 1.79 21.35
CA ALA A 32 -3.76 2.03 20.42
C ALA A 32 -3.57 0.88 19.42
N ILE A 33 -3.61 -0.36 19.92
CA ILE A 33 -3.47 -1.57 19.09
C ILE A 33 -4.63 -1.68 18.10
N ILE A 34 -5.85 -1.43 18.55
CA ILE A 34 -7.04 -1.47 17.68
C ILE A 34 -6.90 -0.46 16.54
N ASN A 35 -6.54 0.78 16.85
CA ASN A 35 -6.36 1.84 15.84
C ASN A 35 -5.24 1.49 14.85
N GLN A 36 -4.10 0.97 15.32
CA GLN A 36 -3.02 0.54 14.44
C GLN A 36 -3.44 -0.61 13.52
N THR A 37 -4.21 -1.56 14.05
CA THR A 37 -4.72 -2.69 13.25
C THR A 37 -5.68 -2.19 12.17
N GLU A 38 -6.56 -1.25 12.49
CA GLU A 38 -7.48 -0.63 11.56
C GLU A 38 -6.74 0.07 10.42
N ILE A 39 -5.76 0.91 10.73
CA ILE A 39 -4.91 1.59 9.75
C ILE A 39 -4.19 0.58 8.84
N SER A 40 -3.64 -0.49 9.41
CA SER A 40 -2.95 -1.54 8.63
C SER A 40 -3.92 -2.28 7.70
N LEU A 41 -5.15 -2.54 8.14
CA LEU A 41 -6.19 -3.18 7.32
C LEU A 41 -6.57 -2.30 6.13
N TYR A 42 -6.74 -0.99 6.34
CA TYR A 42 -6.98 -0.05 5.24
C TYR A 42 -5.80 -0.02 4.26
N ALA A 43 -4.57 0.00 4.76
CA ALA A 43 -3.38 0.01 3.91
C ALA A 43 -3.30 -1.26 3.02
N VAL A 44 -3.63 -2.43 3.58
CA VAL A 44 -3.73 -3.70 2.81
C VAL A 44 -4.81 -3.61 1.75
N SER A 45 -6.01 -3.15 2.12
CA SER A 45 -7.14 -3.01 1.19
C SER A 45 -6.83 -2.06 0.04
N LEU A 46 -6.14 -0.95 0.32
CA LEU A 46 -5.73 0.02 -0.68
C LEU A 46 -4.66 -0.54 -1.62
N ALA A 47 -3.69 -1.30 -1.08
CA ALA A 47 -2.68 -1.96 -1.90
C ALA A 47 -3.31 -2.99 -2.84
N GLN A 48 -4.24 -3.78 -2.33
CA GLN A 48 -4.99 -4.76 -3.12
C GLN A 48 -5.84 -4.09 -4.19
N ALA A 49 -6.61 -3.06 -3.85
CA ALA A 49 -7.43 -2.32 -4.81
C ALA A 49 -6.59 -1.73 -5.95
N LYS A 50 -5.38 -1.23 -5.65
CA LYS A 50 -4.49 -0.69 -6.67
C LYS A 50 -3.92 -1.77 -7.58
N ILE A 51 -3.62 -2.96 -7.05
CA ILE A 51 -3.21 -4.13 -7.84
C ILE A 51 -4.36 -4.61 -8.74
N GLU A 52 -5.57 -4.69 -8.20
CA GLU A 52 -6.76 -5.11 -8.96
C GLU A 52 -7.07 -4.11 -10.09
N GLU A 53 -6.99 -2.82 -9.81
CA GLU A 53 -7.15 -1.76 -10.81
C GLU A 53 -6.13 -1.93 -11.95
N ALA A 54 -4.85 -2.10 -11.63
CA ALA A 54 -3.79 -2.28 -12.61
C ALA A 54 -3.91 -3.60 -13.39
N SER A 55 -4.25 -4.70 -12.72
CA SER A 55 -4.38 -6.01 -13.36
C SER A 55 -5.61 -6.13 -14.28
N GLY A 56 -6.57 -5.23 -14.13
CA GLY A 56 -7.72 -5.11 -15.04
C GLY A 56 -7.42 -4.32 -16.31
N LYS A 57 -6.22 -3.75 -16.45
CA LYS A 57 -5.77 -3.02 -17.63
C LYS A 57 -5.09 -3.93 -18.64
N ALA A 58 -4.80 -3.42 -19.83
CA ALA A 58 -4.01 -4.13 -20.81
C ALA A 58 -2.61 -4.47 -20.29
N PHE A 59 -1.94 -5.44 -20.87
CA PHE A 59 -0.58 -5.83 -20.44
C PHE A 59 0.47 -4.76 -20.82
N ASP A 60 0.28 -4.10 -21.95
CA ASP A 60 1.22 -3.13 -22.52
C ASP A 60 0.47 -2.24 -23.49
N THR A 61 0.95 -1.03 -23.76
CA THR A 61 0.37 -0.06 -24.70
C THR A 61 0.02 -0.65 -26.05
N TRP A 62 0.83 -1.60 -26.56
CA TRP A 62 0.52 -2.27 -27.81
C TRP A 62 -0.78 -3.06 -27.77
N SER A 63 -1.14 -3.62 -26.62
CA SER A 63 -2.39 -4.37 -26.43
C SER A 63 -3.56 -3.49 -25.98
N SER A 64 -3.31 -2.22 -25.64
CA SER A 64 -4.32 -1.27 -25.17
C SER A 64 -4.99 -0.49 -26.32
N SER A 65 -4.48 -0.60 -27.57
CA SER A 65 -4.90 0.27 -28.66
C SER A 65 -6.43 0.27 -28.85
N ASP A 66 -7.04 1.37 -28.46
CA ASP A 66 -8.46 1.65 -28.35
C ASP A 66 -9.18 1.84 -29.69
N THR A 67 -8.48 1.60 -30.79
CA THR A 67 -9.01 1.76 -32.14
C THR A 67 -9.50 0.43 -32.68
N LEU A 68 -10.78 0.16 -32.41
CA LEU A 68 -11.59 -0.86 -33.09
C LEU A 68 -11.27 -2.33 -32.76
N ASP A 69 -11.97 -2.81 -31.74
CA ASP A 69 -12.19 -4.24 -31.52
C ASP A 69 -10.94 -5.11 -31.29
N MET A 70 -10.59 -5.29 -30.03
CA MET A 70 -9.54 -6.15 -29.52
C MET A 70 -8.12 -5.59 -29.78
N GLY A 71 -7.46 -5.16 -28.75
CA GLY A 71 -6.05 -4.81 -28.79
C GLY A 71 -5.24 -5.86 -29.55
N SER A 72 -4.32 -5.40 -30.38
CA SER A 72 -3.54 -6.31 -31.23
C SER A 72 -2.78 -7.29 -30.34
N ALA A 73 -2.93 -8.58 -30.59
CA ALA A 73 -2.18 -9.61 -29.88
C ALA A 73 -0.67 -9.35 -30.01
N ILE A 74 0.01 -9.38 -28.88
CA ILE A 74 1.48 -9.26 -28.85
C ILE A 74 2.05 -10.62 -29.23
N THR A 75 2.72 -10.69 -30.37
CA THR A 75 3.30 -11.94 -30.90
C THR A 75 4.81 -11.99 -30.75
N SER A 76 5.44 -10.87 -30.41
CA SER A 76 6.89 -10.76 -30.25
C SER A 76 7.26 -9.84 -29.09
N LEU A 77 8.29 -10.21 -28.35
CA LEU A 77 8.87 -9.38 -27.29
C LEU A 77 9.32 -8.01 -27.80
N THR A 78 9.59 -7.87 -29.10
CA THR A 78 9.98 -6.59 -29.69
C THR A 78 8.86 -5.57 -29.76
N GLN A 79 7.63 -5.99 -29.62
CA GLN A 79 6.44 -5.12 -29.60
C GLN A 79 6.18 -4.52 -28.20
N LEU A 80 6.74 -5.13 -27.15
CA LEU A 80 6.59 -4.63 -25.81
C LEU A 80 7.34 -3.31 -25.58
N SER A 81 6.85 -2.50 -24.69
CA SER A 81 7.43 -1.22 -24.31
C SER A 81 8.85 -1.39 -23.75
N THR A 82 9.78 -0.58 -24.21
CA THR A 82 11.16 -0.55 -23.69
C THR A 82 11.27 0.27 -22.41
N THR A 83 10.40 1.25 -22.27
CA THR A 83 10.33 2.14 -21.12
C THR A 83 8.97 1.94 -20.48
N LEU A 84 8.95 1.47 -19.26
CA LEU A 84 7.73 1.24 -18.50
C LEU A 84 7.27 2.53 -17.83
N GLY A 85 6.01 2.85 -17.96
CA GLY A 85 5.37 4.02 -17.39
C GLY A 85 4.56 4.80 -18.40
N LYS A 86 3.85 5.81 -17.95
CA LYS A 86 2.87 6.56 -18.72
C LYS A 86 3.35 7.05 -20.07
N GLU A 87 2.46 7.04 -21.03
CA GLU A 87 2.65 7.55 -22.39
C GLU A 87 2.17 9.00 -22.56
N ALA A 88 2.24 9.45 -23.81
CA ALA A 88 1.77 10.78 -24.20
C ALA A 88 0.22 10.83 -24.19
N GLY A 89 -0.33 11.73 -23.40
CA GLY A 89 -1.78 11.86 -23.22
C GLY A 89 -2.29 11.35 -21.89
N GLU A 90 -1.49 10.58 -21.18
CA GLU A 90 -1.76 10.13 -19.85
C GLU A 90 -1.22 11.11 -18.81
N SER A 91 -1.96 11.25 -17.75
CA SER A 91 -1.56 12.15 -16.69
C SER A 91 -1.98 11.62 -15.33
N TYR A 92 -1.19 11.99 -14.36
CA TYR A 92 -1.49 11.72 -12.99
C TYR A 92 -1.16 12.93 -12.12
N THR A 93 -2.01 13.19 -11.17
CA THR A 93 -1.77 14.11 -10.07
C THR A 93 -1.65 13.31 -8.78
N SER A 94 -1.33 13.97 -7.66
CA SER A 94 -1.28 13.27 -6.37
C SER A 94 -2.63 12.65 -5.94
N GLU A 95 -3.73 12.96 -6.64
CA GLU A 95 -5.09 12.57 -6.25
C GLU A 95 -5.90 11.93 -7.38
N HIS A 96 -5.48 12.09 -8.63
CA HIS A 96 -6.21 11.60 -9.80
C HIS A 96 -5.29 10.95 -10.81
N VAL A 97 -5.80 9.88 -11.40
CA VAL A 97 -5.20 9.16 -12.53
C VAL A 97 -6.11 9.35 -13.72
N ASN A 98 -5.56 9.80 -14.85
CA ASN A 98 -6.31 10.01 -16.08
C ASN A 98 -5.71 9.20 -17.21
N ASN A 99 -6.56 8.46 -17.90
CA ASN A 99 -6.27 7.71 -19.12
C ASN A 99 -5.22 6.59 -19.00
N PHE A 100 -4.93 6.09 -17.80
CA PHE A 100 -4.11 4.90 -17.66
C PHE A 100 -4.84 3.72 -18.32
N ASP A 101 -4.26 3.14 -19.35
CA ASP A 101 -4.88 2.09 -20.14
C ASP A 101 -4.10 0.77 -20.10
N ASP A 102 -2.85 0.77 -19.64
CA ASP A 102 -2.07 -0.43 -19.45
C ASP A 102 -1.47 -0.60 -18.04
N PHE A 103 -0.84 -1.76 -17.84
CA PHE A 103 -0.33 -2.17 -16.53
C PHE A 103 0.91 -1.39 -16.10
N ASP A 104 1.74 -0.98 -17.02
CA ASP A 104 2.99 -0.31 -16.69
C ASP A 104 2.85 1.19 -16.45
N ASP A 105 1.73 1.81 -16.78
CA ASP A 105 1.40 3.17 -16.37
C ASP A 105 1.54 3.40 -14.87
N TYR A 106 1.20 2.37 -14.11
CA TYR A 106 1.32 2.39 -12.66
C TYR A 106 2.77 2.48 -12.16
N ASN A 107 3.78 2.34 -13.01
CA ASN A 107 5.17 2.61 -12.65
C ASN A 107 5.42 4.08 -12.32
N TYR A 108 4.48 4.94 -12.63
CA TYR A 108 4.60 6.38 -12.43
C TYR A 108 4.46 6.85 -10.98
N PHE A 109 3.86 6.06 -10.10
CA PHE A 109 3.78 6.38 -8.67
C PHE A 109 5.11 6.23 -7.93
N SER A 110 6.22 6.20 -8.65
CA SER A 110 7.56 6.10 -8.10
C SER A 110 8.12 7.48 -7.70
N GLY A 111 9.05 7.50 -6.76
CA GLY A 111 9.82 8.68 -6.41
C GLY A 111 9.19 9.59 -5.34
N SER A 112 9.41 10.89 -5.46
CA SER A 112 9.06 11.89 -4.43
C SER A 112 7.59 12.33 -4.45
N ASN A 113 6.79 11.86 -5.40
CA ASN A 113 5.40 12.27 -5.55
C ASN A 113 4.43 11.06 -5.55
N PRO A 114 4.27 10.36 -4.41
CA PRO A 114 3.34 9.24 -4.30
C PRO A 114 1.90 9.69 -4.44
N TYR A 115 1.04 8.79 -4.96
CA TYR A 115 -0.40 8.99 -4.99
C TYR A 115 -0.93 9.13 -3.56
N ARG A 116 -1.87 10.06 -3.35
CA ARG A 116 -2.48 10.31 -2.04
C ARG A 116 -3.95 9.96 -2.09
N LEU A 117 -4.38 9.19 -1.11
CA LEU A 117 -5.80 8.86 -0.94
C LEU A 117 -6.23 9.21 0.48
N TYR A 118 -7.25 10.05 0.57
CA TYR A 118 -7.87 10.38 1.85
C TYR A 118 -8.99 9.36 2.16
N VAL A 119 -8.89 8.70 3.31
CA VAL A 119 -9.93 7.83 3.85
C VAL A 119 -10.61 8.57 4.99
N ALA A 120 -11.87 8.96 4.77
CA ALA A 120 -12.64 9.75 5.72
C ALA A 120 -12.71 9.06 7.10
N GLY A 121 -12.37 9.80 8.14
CA GLY A 121 -12.39 9.31 9.52
C GLY A 121 -11.19 8.46 9.95
N VAL A 122 -10.26 8.17 9.05
CA VAL A 122 -9.06 7.36 9.34
C VAL A 122 -7.78 8.19 9.16
N ASP A 123 -7.32 8.37 7.92
CA ASP A 123 -6.09 9.12 7.62
C ASP A 123 -5.97 9.37 6.10
N THR A 124 -4.90 10.08 5.72
CA THR A 124 -4.43 10.18 4.35
C THR A 124 -3.33 9.15 4.12
N PHE A 125 -3.52 8.27 3.14
CA PHE A 125 -2.54 7.27 2.75
C PHE A 125 -1.73 7.74 1.55
N ARG A 126 -0.47 7.33 1.52
CA ARG A 126 0.41 7.46 0.36
C ARG A 126 0.59 6.09 -0.27
N ILE A 127 0.45 6.05 -1.59
CA ILE A 127 0.59 4.84 -2.40
C ILE A 127 1.73 5.08 -3.38
N GLN A 128 2.67 4.16 -3.42
CA GLN A 128 3.77 4.12 -4.36
C GLN A 128 3.74 2.79 -5.08
N SER A 129 3.92 2.81 -6.39
CA SER A 129 4.03 1.59 -7.18
C SER A 129 5.23 1.65 -8.12
N THR A 130 5.80 0.50 -8.38
CA THR A 130 6.87 0.30 -9.35
C THR A 130 6.55 -0.94 -10.16
N VAL A 131 6.73 -0.84 -11.49
CA VAL A 131 6.54 -1.96 -12.42
C VAL A 131 7.85 -2.20 -13.15
N PHE A 132 8.22 -3.46 -13.32
CA PHE A 132 9.42 -3.87 -14.03
C PHE A 132 9.25 -5.26 -14.63
N TYR A 133 10.03 -5.54 -15.67
CA TYR A 133 10.08 -6.88 -16.25
C TYR A 133 10.78 -7.87 -15.31
N VAL A 134 10.30 -9.10 -15.27
CA VAL A 134 10.88 -10.21 -14.48
C VAL A 134 11.01 -11.45 -15.34
N ASP A 135 11.95 -12.32 -14.96
CA ASP A 135 12.11 -13.65 -15.58
C ASP A 135 11.48 -14.73 -14.69
N THR A 136 11.00 -15.79 -15.31
CA THR A 136 10.47 -16.98 -14.61
C THR A 136 11.50 -17.65 -13.72
N ALA A 137 12.78 -17.58 -14.08
CA ALA A 137 13.87 -18.15 -13.28
C ALA A 137 14.12 -17.38 -11.98
N ASN A 138 13.87 -16.05 -11.96
CA ASN A 138 14.01 -15.22 -10.77
C ASN A 138 12.95 -14.10 -10.78
N PRO A 139 11.73 -14.40 -10.40
CA PRO A 139 10.61 -13.44 -10.44
C PRO A 139 10.71 -12.32 -9.39
N GLU A 140 11.69 -12.40 -8.49
CA GLU A 140 11.95 -11.38 -7.49
C GLU A 140 12.84 -10.23 -8.01
N ALA A 141 13.64 -10.48 -9.03
CA ALA A 141 14.61 -9.53 -9.55
C ALA A 141 14.13 -8.89 -10.86
N ALA A 142 14.34 -7.57 -10.96
CA ALA A 142 14.12 -6.85 -12.21
C ALA A 142 15.14 -7.28 -13.26
N VAL A 143 14.68 -7.46 -14.49
CA VAL A 143 15.53 -7.71 -15.67
C VAL A 143 15.49 -6.52 -16.61
N GLY A 144 16.63 -6.24 -17.26
CA GLY A 144 16.75 -5.12 -18.20
C GLY A 144 16.23 -5.45 -19.61
N THR A 145 15.75 -6.65 -19.84
CA THR A 145 15.20 -7.13 -21.10
C THR A 145 13.69 -7.28 -21.02
N ARG A 146 12.99 -7.08 -22.14
CA ARG A 146 11.56 -7.34 -22.24
C ARG A 146 11.27 -8.82 -22.06
N THR A 147 10.26 -9.13 -21.25
CA THR A 147 9.78 -10.49 -21.01
C THR A 147 8.26 -10.52 -21.03
N TRP A 148 7.68 -11.71 -21.05
CA TRP A 148 6.23 -11.91 -20.99
C TRP A 148 5.66 -11.72 -19.58
N HIS A 149 6.47 -11.24 -18.63
CA HIS A 149 6.09 -11.09 -17.24
C HIS A 149 6.49 -9.71 -16.73
N LYS A 150 5.54 -8.98 -16.20
CA LYS A 150 5.76 -7.73 -15.48
C LYS A 150 5.42 -7.93 -14.01
N ARG A 151 6.24 -7.43 -13.12
CA ARG A 151 5.97 -7.41 -11.68
C ARG A 151 5.71 -6.00 -11.22
N MET A 152 4.62 -5.86 -10.46
CA MET A 152 4.27 -4.64 -9.76
C MET A 152 4.56 -4.80 -8.27
N ILE A 153 5.16 -3.81 -7.66
CA ILE A 153 5.29 -3.68 -6.21
C ILE A 153 4.54 -2.44 -5.78
N VAL A 154 3.57 -2.61 -4.89
CA VAL A 154 2.79 -1.52 -4.30
C VAL A 154 3.17 -1.36 -2.84
N LYS A 155 3.47 -0.12 -2.44
CA LYS A 155 3.75 0.27 -1.05
C LYS A 155 2.72 1.28 -0.61
N VAL A 156 2.11 1.03 0.55
CA VAL A 156 1.10 1.92 1.13
C VAL A 156 1.48 2.23 2.57
N TRP A 157 1.44 3.50 2.94
CA TRP A 157 1.69 3.95 4.32
C TRP A 157 0.83 5.16 4.68
N PRO A 158 0.44 5.31 5.95
CA PRO A 158 -0.30 6.47 6.42
C PRO A 158 0.59 7.72 6.43
N THR A 159 0.00 8.89 6.22
CA THR A 159 0.74 10.17 6.22
C THR A 159 0.98 10.70 7.63
N VAL A 160 0.04 10.45 8.53
CA VAL A 160 0.11 10.90 9.92
C VAL A 160 0.34 9.69 10.82
N THR A 161 1.35 9.77 11.66
CA THR A 161 1.53 8.79 12.73
C THR A 161 0.59 9.15 13.89
N PRO A 162 -0.23 8.24 14.41
CA PRO A 162 -1.22 8.52 15.46
C PRO A 162 -0.65 9.16 16.74
N TRP A 163 0.64 9.19 16.90
CA TRP A 163 1.31 9.54 18.16
C TRP A 163 2.23 10.76 18.11
N GLY A 164 2.20 11.58 17.06
CA GLY A 164 2.93 12.87 17.03
C GLY A 164 4.45 12.81 17.29
N GLY A 165 5.01 11.62 17.32
CA GLY A 165 6.44 11.40 17.58
C GLY A 165 7.25 11.37 16.28
N ALA A 166 8.41 11.98 16.29
CA ALA A 166 9.33 12.11 15.16
C ALA A 166 9.97 10.76 14.72
N ASN A 167 9.45 9.63 15.17
CA ASN A 167 9.80 8.27 14.70
C ASN A 167 8.97 7.22 15.49
N PRO A 168 8.26 6.32 14.85
CA PRO A 168 8.80 5.32 13.92
C PRO A 168 8.31 5.55 12.50
N LYS A 169 9.01 4.99 11.51
CA LYS A 169 8.49 4.86 10.15
C LYS A 169 7.07 4.31 10.23
N PRO A 170 6.06 4.97 9.62
CA PRO A 170 4.73 4.40 9.59
C PRO A 170 4.82 2.99 9.00
N ASP A 171 4.10 2.05 9.57
CA ASP A 171 4.06 0.67 9.08
C ASP A 171 3.70 0.69 7.61
N THR A 172 4.68 0.38 6.76
CA THR A 172 4.49 0.36 5.32
C THR A 172 4.06 -1.03 4.92
N VAL A 173 2.85 -1.15 4.38
CA VAL A 173 2.38 -2.37 3.74
C VAL A 173 3.00 -2.45 2.35
N THR A 174 3.62 -3.59 2.04
CA THR A 174 4.18 -3.88 0.72
C THR A 174 3.51 -5.12 0.16
N MET A 175 2.92 -4.98 -1.02
CA MET A 175 2.33 -6.09 -1.77
C MET A 175 2.95 -6.15 -3.15
N SER A 176 2.98 -7.34 -3.76
CA SER A 176 3.45 -7.50 -5.12
C SER A 176 2.54 -8.43 -5.91
N TYR A 177 2.50 -8.20 -7.21
CA TYR A 177 1.73 -8.97 -8.16
C TYR A 177 2.54 -9.17 -9.43
N ILE A 178 2.42 -10.34 -10.05
CA ILE A 178 3.04 -10.65 -11.34
C ILE A 178 1.95 -10.80 -12.38
N TYR A 179 2.00 -9.97 -13.40
CA TYR A 179 1.13 -10.03 -14.56
C TYR A 179 1.89 -10.71 -15.70
N SER A 180 1.31 -11.78 -16.22
CA SER A 180 1.89 -12.55 -17.31
C SER A 180 1.00 -12.45 -18.54
N TYR A 181 1.61 -12.13 -19.67
CA TYR A 181 0.90 -12.11 -20.93
C TYR A 181 0.76 -13.54 -21.48
N PHE A 182 -0.47 -14.01 -21.57
CA PHE A 182 -0.82 -15.28 -22.19
C PHE A 182 -1.78 -15.00 -23.35
N TRP A 183 -1.35 -15.33 -24.53
CA TRP A 183 -2.22 -15.34 -25.69
C TRP A 183 -2.60 -16.79 -26.00
N PHE A 184 -3.91 -17.06 -26.01
CA PHE A 184 -4.46 -18.36 -26.37
C PHE A 184 -5.04 -18.30 -27.78
#